data_c489dde3f1e695469b7d5d0bca12787f
#
_entry.id   c489dde3f1e695469b7d5d0bca12787f
#
_cell.length_a   1.000
_cell.length_b   1.000
_cell.length_c   1.000
_cell.angle_alpha   90.00
_cell.angle_beta   90.00
_cell.angle_gamma   90.00
#
_symmetry.space_group_name_H-M   'P 1'
#
loop_
_entity.id
_entity.type
_entity.pdbx_description
1 polymer ?
#
loop_
_entity_poly.entity_id
_entity_poly.type
_entity_poly.pdbx_seq_one_letter_code
_entity_poly.pdbx_strand_id
1 'polypeptide(L)'
;MTWRRASVLGLVVAVLCLLWLFYERAIFGNGPVTIAIQVAAAALMVWARVTFGRRSFHAAANPTEGGLVTNGPYRYLRHPIYAAVLYFLWAGIAAHVSLANVIVALIATAGLAVRILAEETLIVGKYPEYAGYAARTRRVVPFVF
;
A
#
# COMPACT_ATOMS: atom_id res chain seq x y z
N MET A 1 -12.56 -19.27 0.76
CA MET A 1 -11.90 -18.33 -0.20
C MET A 1 -10.41 -18.44 0.05
N THR A 2 -9.57 -18.67 -0.98
CA THR A 2 -8.12 -18.74 -0.81
C THR A 2 -7.53 -17.35 -0.60
N TRP A 3 -6.44 -17.20 0.17
CA TRP A 3 -5.75 -15.93 0.41
C TRP A 3 -5.37 -15.19 -0.89
N ARG A 4 -5.00 -15.94 -1.93
CA ARG A 4 -4.72 -15.36 -3.26
C ARG A 4 -5.93 -14.68 -3.88
N ARG A 5 -7.12 -15.29 -3.79
CA ARG A 5 -8.37 -14.67 -4.28
C ARG A 5 -8.75 -13.45 -3.46
N ALA A 6 -8.61 -13.52 -2.13
CA ALA A 6 -8.84 -12.37 -1.26
C ALA A 6 -7.94 -11.19 -1.60
N SER A 7 -6.65 -11.45 -1.85
CA SER A 7 -5.68 -10.43 -2.27
C SER A 7 -6.06 -9.76 -3.59
N VAL A 8 -6.48 -10.54 -4.60
CA VAL A 8 -6.89 -9.99 -5.89
C VAL A 8 -8.17 -9.16 -5.74
N LEU A 9 -9.16 -9.67 -5.01
CA LEU A 9 -10.40 -8.92 -4.74
C LEU A 9 -10.11 -7.60 -4.00
N GLY A 10 -9.28 -7.61 -2.97
CA GLY A 10 -8.86 -6.40 -2.26
C GLY A 10 -8.18 -5.38 -3.18
N LEU A 11 -7.32 -5.85 -4.09
CA LEU A 11 -6.69 -4.98 -5.09
C LEU A 11 -7.73 -4.38 -6.05
N VAL A 12 -8.63 -5.21 -6.59
CA VAL A 12 -9.68 -4.75 -7.52
C VAL A 12 -10.55 -3.71 -6.87
N VAL A 13 -11.01 -3.96 -5.63
CA VAL A 13 -11.81 -2.98 -4.87
C VAL A 13 -11.04 -1.67 -4.69
N ALA A 14 -9.78 -1.73 -4.26
CA ALA A 14 -8.96 -0.53 -4.08
C ALA A 14 -8.79 0.24 -5.39
N VAL A 15 -8.52 -0.45 -6.50
CA VAL A 15 -8.38 0.19 -7.82
C VAL A 15 -9.68 0.86 -8.27
N LEU A 16 -10.83 0.19 -8.12
CA LEU A 16 -12.13 0.78 -8.46
C LEU A 16 -12.44 2.03 -7.63
N CYS A 17 -12.14 2.01 -6.33
CA CYS A 17 -12.26 3.17 -5.46
C CYS A 17 -11.34 4.33 -5.89
N LEU A 18 -10.09 4.04 -6.25
CA LEU A 18 -9.17 5.05 -6.73
C LEU A 18 -9.62 5.65 -8.07
N LEU A 19 -10.14 4.84 -8.99
CA LEU A 19 -10.71 5.31 -10.26
C LEU A 19 -11.93 6.19 -10.03
N TRP A 20 -12.80 5.84 -9.09
CA TRP A 20 -13.95 6.65 -8.73
C TRP A 20 -13.51 8.01 -8.14
N LEU A 21 -12.56 8.02 -7.19
CA LEU A 21 -12.02 9.26 -6.62
C LEU A 21 -11.29 10.12 -7.67
N PHE A 22 -10.65 9.49 -8.65
CA PHE A 22 -10.06 10.19 -9.77
C PHE A 22 -11.13 10.87 -10.65
N TYR A 23 -12.22 10.16 -10.95
CA TYR A 23 -13.36 10.69 -11.69
C TYR A 23 -13.99 11.90 -10.97
N GLU A 24 -14.19 11.79 -9.65
CA GLU A 24 -14.69 12.87 -8.78
C GLU A 24 -13.66 14.00 -8.55
N ARG A 25 -12.46 13.91 -9.15
CA ARG A 25 -11.35 14.85 -8.96
C ARG A 25 -10.92 15.04 -7.50
N ALA A 26 -11.21 14.07 -6.64
CA ALA A 26 -10.94 14.09 -5.21
C ALA A 26 -9.59 13.46 -4.82
N ILE A 27 -8.85 12.90 -5.79
CA ILE A 27 -7.62 12.17 -5.52
C ILE A 27 -6.39 13.09 -5.37
N PHE A 28 -6.42 14.28 -5.95
CA PHE A 28 -5.29 15.22 -5.92
C PHE A 28 -5.46 16.29 -4.85
N GLY A 29 -4.37 16.59 -4.13
CA GLY A 29 -4.33 17.70 -3.19
C GLY A 29 -4.48 19.05 -3.89
N ASN A 30 -5.09 20.03 -3.20
CA ASN A 30 -5.31 21.36 -3.71
C ASN A 30 -4.59 22.47 -2.91
N GLY A 31 -3.84 22.09 -1.87
CA GLY A 31 -3.09 22.99 -1.02
C GLY A 31 -1.63 22.58 -0.84
N PRO A 32 -0.75 23.48 -0.37
CA PRO A 32 0.68 23.21 -0.30
C PRO A 32 1.02 21.99 0.57
N VAL A 33 0.31 21.79 1.68
CA VAL A 33 0.54 20.66 2.59
C VAL A 33 0.13 19.34 1.94
N THR A 34 -1.07 19.27 1.37
CA THR A 34 -1.58 18.05 0.72
C THR A 34 -0.75 17.69 -0.50
N ILE A 35 -0.33 18.67 -1.29
CA ILE A 35 0.57 18.45 -2.43
C ILE A 35 1.95 17.97 -1.95
N ALA A 36 2.52 18.56 -0.90
CA ALA A 36 3.82 18.13 -0.36
C ALA A 36 3.77 16.67 0.13
N ILE A 37 2.68 16.26 0.81
CA ILE A 37 2.48 14.85 1.23
C ILE A 37 2.40 13.95 0.01
N GLN A 38 1.69 14.35 -1.04
CA GLN A 38 1.56 13.53 -2.26
C GLN A 38 2.88 13.42 -3.02
N VAL A 39 3.68 14.47 -3.08
CA VAL A 39 5.02 14.42 -3.67
C VAL A 39 5.92 13.47 -2.86
N ALA A 40 5.90 13.55 -1.53
CA ALA A 40 6.65 12.63 -0.67
C ALA A 40 6.16 11.17 -0.84
N ALA A 41 4.85 10.95 -0.95
CA ALA A 41 4.28 9.63 -1.23
C ALA A 41 4.71 9.08 -2.60
N ALA A 42 4.72 9.93 -3.63
CA ALA A 42 5.22 9.55 -4.96
C ALA A 42 6.72 9.20 -4.92
N ALA A 43 7.53 9.98 -4.22
CA ALA A 43 8.95 9.69 -4.01
C ALA A 43 9.16 8.36 -3.27
N LEU A 44 8.37 8.08 -2.22
CA LEU A 44 8.39 6.79 -1.52
C LEU A 44 8.00 5.63 -2.45
N MET A 45 6.99 5.83 -3.31
CA MET A 45 6.57 4.83 -4.31
C MET A 45 7.72 4.49 -5.26
N VAL A 46 8.38 5.50 -5.82
CA VAL A 46 9.51 5.31 -6.75
C VAL A 46 10.66 4.60 -6.02
N TRP A 47 11.03 5.05 -4.83
CA TRP A 47 12.08 4.43 -4.03
C TRP A 47 11.78 2.96 -3.73
N ALA A 48 10.55 2.66 -3.30
CA ALA A 48 10.12 1.30 -3.01
C ALA A 48 10.17 0.41 -4.27
N ARG A 49 9.69 0.92 -5.40
CA ARG A 49 9.69 0.16 -6.66
C ARG A 49 11.09 -0.11 -7.20
N VAL A 50 11.96 0.88 -7.17
CA VAL A 50 13.37 0.72 -7.59
C VAL A 50 14.08 -0.30 -6.70
N THR A 51 13.88 -0.23 -5.37
CA THR A 51 14.47 -1.17 -4.42
C THR A 51 13.96 -2.60 -4.61
N PHE A 52 12.66 -2.77 -4.85
CA PHE A 52 12.05 -4.09 -5.03
C PHE A 52 12.32 -4.67 -6.42
N GLY A 53 12.58 -3.81 -7.41
CA GLY A 53 12.84 -4.18 -8.79
C GLY A 53 11.63 -4.76 -9.52
N ARG A 54 11.87 -5.57 -10.56
CA ARG A 54 10.82 -6.15 -11.41
C ARG A 54 9.80 -7.01 -10.65
N ARG A 55 10.15 -7.50 -9.47
CA ARG A 55 9.28 -8.30 -8.59
C ARG A 55 8.07 -7.52 -8.05
N SER A 56 8.09 -6.18 -8.13
CA SER A 56 7.02 -5.31 -7.64
C SER A 56 5.74 -5.29 -8.47
N PHE A 57 5.71 -5.98 -9.62
CA PHE A 57 4.61 -5.90 -10.60
C PHE A 57 3.67 -7.12 -10.59
N HIS A 58 3.61 -7.89 -9.50
CA HIS A 58 2.68 -9.02 -9.42
C HIS A 58 1.30 -8.60 -8.91
N ALA A 59 0.26 -8.88 -9.70
CA ALA A 59 -1.14 -8.61 -9.31
C ALA A 59 -1.65 -9.53 -8.21
N ALA A 60 -1.20 -10.78 -8.16
CA ALA A 60 -1.53 -11.72 -7.09
C ALA A 60 -0.47 -11.65 -5.97
N ALA A 61 -0.91 -11.82 -4.71
CA ALA A 61 0.00 -12.03 -3.59
C ALA A 61 0.74 -13.37 -3.79
N ASN A 62 1.94 -13.28 -4.32
CA ASN A 62 2.85 -14.41 -4.48
C ASN A 62 4.18 -14.06 -3.81
N PRO A 63 4.69 -14.92 -2.92
CA PRO A 63 6.06 -14.82 -2.46
C PRO A 63 6.99 -14.96 -3.67
N THR A 64 7.73 -13.90 -3.98
CA THR A 64 8.64 -13.88 -5.14
C THR A 64 9.89 -14.68 -4.86
N GLU A 65 10.47 -15.30 -5.89
CA GLU A 65 11.78 -15.92 -5.78
C GLU A 65 12.87 -14.87 -5.55
N GLY A 66 13.96 -15.23 -4.87
CA GLY A 66 15.11 -14.35 -4.61
C GLY A 66 15.14 -13.72 -3.21
N GLY A 67 14.37 -14.27 -2.24
CA GLY A 67 14.46 -13.89 -0.83
C GLY A 67 13.70 -12.61 -0.45
N LEU A 68 13.75 -12.25 0.83
CA LEU A 68 13.15 -11.04 1.35
C LEU A 68 13.95 -9.79 0.94
N VAL A 69 13.23 -8.75 0.52
CA VAL A 69 13.81 -7.42 0.32
C VAL A 69 13.70 -6.66 1.64
N THR A 70 14.84 -6.32 2.24
CA THR A 70 14.92 -5.69 3.58
C THR A 70 15.73 -4.39 3.59
N ASN A 71 16.17 -3.92 2.42
CA ASN A 71 16.93 -2.69 2.23
C ASN A 71 16.05 -1.53 1.76
N GLY A 72 16.65 -0.34 1.63
CA GLY A 72 15.92 0.86 1.23
C GLY A 72 14.73 1.15 2.16
N PRO A 73 13.53 1.48 1.63
CA PRO A 73 12.36 1.77 2.46
C PRO A 73 11.83 0.52 3.19
N TYR A 74 12.16 -0.70 2.71
CA TYR A 74 11.81 -1.97 3.37
C TYR A 74 12.54 -2.21 4.68
N ARG A 75 13.56 -1.42 4.97
CA ARG A 75 14.22 -1.43 6.28
C ARG A 75 13.31 -0.92 7.40
N TYR A 76 12.35 -0.07 7.06
CA TYR A 76 11.43 0.59 8.01
C TYR A 76 10.00 0.09 7.89
N LEU A 77 9.54 -0.11 6.66
CA LEU A 77 8.17 -0.53 6.34
C LEU A 77 8.19 -1.84 5.55
N ARG A 78 7.31 -2.77 5.91
CA ARG A 78 7.14 -4.02 5.16
C ARG A 78 6.43 -3.79 3.83
N HIS A 79 5.53 -2.80 3.77
CA HIS A 79 4.69 -2.50 2.62
C HIS A 79 4.80 -1.02 2.18
N PRO A 80 6.01 -0.53 1.83
CA PRO A 80 6.19 0.89 1.50
C PRO A 80 5.42 1.30 0.23
N ILE A 81 5.16 0.39 -0.70
CA ILE A 81 4.33 0.65 -1.89
C ILE A 81 2.89 0.96 -1.46
N TYR A 82 2.31 0.15 -0.56
CA TYR A 82 0.94 0.41 -0.06
C TYR A 82 0.87 1.62 0.85
N ALA A 83 1.92 1.86 1.64
CA ALA A 83 2.04 3.08 2.44
C ALA A 83 1.98 4.33 1.54
N ALA A 84 2.73 4.33 0.44
CA ALA A 84 2.72 5.43 -0.53
C ALA A 84 1.32 5.66 -1.13
N VAL A 85 0.62 4.59 -1.52
CA VAL A 85 -0.78 4.69 -2.02
C VAL A 85 -1.70 5.28 -0.96
N LEU A 86 -1.61 4.81 0.29
CA LEU A 86 -2.46 5.31 1.38
C LEU A 86 -2.18 6.77 1.71
N TYR A 87 -0.91 7.18 1.78
CA TYR A 87 -0.55 8.59 2.06
C TYR A 87 -1.02 9.51 0.94
N PHE A 88 -0.85 9.08 -0.32
CA PHE A 88 -1.33 9.83 -1.47
C PHE A 88 -2.85 10.00 -1.44
N LEU A 89 -3.57 8.89 -1.22
CA LEU A 89 -5.03 8.84 -1.13
C LEU A 89 -5.55 9.78 -0.03
N TRP A 90 -5.09 9.61 1.19
CA TRP A 90 -5.60 10.36 2.33
C TRP A 90 -5.24 11.85 2.29
N ALA A 91 -4.12 12.23 1.66
CA ALA A 91 -3.83 13.63 1.37
C ALA A 91 -4.82 14.23 0.37
N GLY A 92 -5.24 13.48 -0.66
CA GLY A 92 -6.31 13.92 -1.57
C GLY A 92 -7.64 14.08 -0.85
N ILE A 93 -8.02 13.11 -0.02
CA ILE A 93 -9.26 13.19 0.78
C ILE A 93 -9.25 14.39 1.74
N ALA A 94 -8.11 14.68 2.37
CA ALA A 94 -7.97 15.86 3.24
C ALA A 94 -8.18 17.20 2.49
N ALA A 95 -7.91 17.21 1.18
CA ALA A 95 -8.17 18.37 0.32
C ALA A 95 -9.64 18.45 -0.16
N HIS A 96 -10.37 17.31 -0.18
CA HIS A 96 -11.72 17.18 -0.75
C HIS A 96 -12.65 16.39 0.19
N VAL A 97 -12.75 16.84 1.43
CA VAL A 97 -13.53 16.17 2.47
C VAL A 97 -15.02 16.17 2.10
N SER A 98 -15.57 14.98 1.91
CA SER A 98 -17.02 14.71 1.83
C SER A 98 -17.30 13.35 2.42
N LEU A 99 -18.53 13.10 2.86
CA LEU A 99 -18.91 11.79 3.40
C LEU A 99 -18.67 10.67 2.38
N ALA A 100 -19.02 10.90 1.12
CA ALA A 100 -18.82 9.93 0.03
C ALA A 100 -17.33 9.64 -0.18
N ASN A 101 -16.48 10.68 -0.29
CA ASN A 101 -15.03 10.52 -0.50
C ASN A 101 -14.38 9.76 0.66
N VAL A 102 -14.75 10.09 1.90
CA VAL A 102 -14.24 9.39 3.10
C VAL A 102 -14.65 7.92 3.10
N ILE A 103 -15.94 7.61 2.81
CA ILE A 103 -16.40 6.22 2.74
C ILE A 103 -15.63 5.44 1.67
N VAL A 104 -15.48 6.00 0.46
CA VAL A 104 -14.74 5.33 -0.62
C VAL A 104 -13.27 5.13 -0.26
N ALA A 105 -12.63 6.11 0.39
CA ALA A 105 -11.26 5.98 0.86
C ALA A 105 -11.10 4.91 1.95
N LEU A 106 -12.06 4.79 2.86
CA LEU A 106 -12.09 3.71 3.86
C LEU A 106 -12.23 2.34 3.21
N ILE A 107 -13.09 2.19 2.18
CA ILE A 107 -13.25 0.95 1.42
C ILE A 107 -11.93 0.60 0.70
N ALA A 108 -11.28 1.57 0.06
CA ALA A 108 -9.98 1.38 -0.58
C ALA A 108 -8.91 0.93 0.44
N THR A 109 -8.89 1.59 1.60
CA THR A 109 -7.97 1.25 2.70
C THR A 109 -8.20 -0.18 3.21
N ALA A 110 -9.46 -0.58 3.40
CA ALA A 110 -9.82 -1.94 3.78
C ALA A 110 -9.40 -2.97 2.73
N GLY A 111 -9.60 -2.67 1.44
CA GLY A 111 -9.13 -3.52 0.33
C GLY A 111 -7.62 -3.73 0.35
N LEU A 112 -6.85 -2.66 0.57
CA LEU A 112 -5.38 -2.74 0.72
C LEU A 112 -4.97 -3.48 1.99
N ALA A 113 -5.69 -3.32 3.10
CA ALA A 113 -5.43 -4.06 4.33
C ALA A 113 -5.62 -5.58 4.14
N VAL A 114 -6.70 -6.00 3.49
CA VAL A 114 -6.93 -7.41 3.12
C VAL A 114 -5.77 -7.93 2.26
N ARG A 115 -5.31 -7.14 1.31
CA ARG A 115 -4.17 -7.51 0.46
C ARG A 115 -2.88 -7.66 1.26
N ILE A 116 -2.56 -6.73 2.15
CA ILE A 116 -1.39 -6.79 3.04
C ILE A 116 -1.42 -8.07 3.89
N LEU A 117 -2.55 -8.36 4.53
CA LEU A 117 -2.71 -9.56 5.36
C LEU A 117 -2.56 -10.84 4.55
N ALA A 118 -3.11 -10.87 3.34
CA ALA A 118 -2.95 -12.02 2.43
C ALA A 118 -1.49 -12.22 2.01
N GLU A 119 -0.78 -11.15 1.68
CA GLU A 119 0.65 -11.21 1.34
C GLU A 119 1.50 -11.69 2.52
N GLU A 120 1.30 -11.14 3.72
CA GLU A 120 2.03 -11.56 4.91
C GLU A 120 1.78 -13.05 5.23
N THR A 121 0.52 -13.51 5.14
CA THR A 121 0.19 -14.93 5.37
C THR A 121 0.92 -15.86 4.41
N LEU A 122 1.02 -15.50 3.14
CA LEU A 122 1.72 -16.29 2.12
C LEU A 122 3.24 -16.23 2.28
N ILE A 123 3.79 -15.07 2.67
CA ILE A 123 5.23 -14.88 2.86
C ILE A 123 5.71 -15.68 4.08
N VAL A 124 4.99 -15.65 5.19
CA VAL A 124 5.31 -16.44 6.41
C VAL A 124 5.43 -17.94 6.08
N GLY A 125 4.55 -18.45 5.22
CA GLY A 125 4.59 -19.86 4.80
C GLY A 125 5.79 -20.22 3.92
N LYS A 126 6.44 -19.24 3.27
CA LYS A 126 7.58 -19.48 2.35
C LYS A 126 8.94 -19.13 2.96
N TYR A 127 8.99 -18.10 3.81
CA TYR A 127 10.22 -17.54 4.36
C TYR A 127 10.19 -17.56 5.89
N PRO A 128 10.83 -18.56 6.54
CA PRO A 128 10.88 -18.65 8.01
C PRO A 128 11.50 -17.42 8.68
N GLU A 129 12.46 -16.76 8.00
CA GLU A 129 13.14 -15.55 8.45
C GLU A 129 12.23 -14.31 8.49
N TYR A 130 11.04 -14.37 7.89
CA TYR A 130 10.09 -13.26 7.87
C TYR A 130 9.63 -12.82 9.27
N ALA A 131 9.51 -13.74 10.22
CA ALA A 131 9.13 -13.42 11.59
C ALA A 131 10.11 -12.44 12.25
N GLY A 132 11.41 -12.66 12.08
CA GLY A 132 12.47 -11.78 12.57
C GLY A 132 12.50 -10.41 11.87
N TYR A 133 12.18 -10.37 10.59
CA TYR A 133 12.01 -9.13 9.85
C TYR A 133 10.78 -8.35 10.30
N ALA A 134 9.64 -9.04 10.47
CA ALA A 134 8.38 -8.44 10.91
C ALA A 134 8.48 -7.84 12.32
N ALA A 135 9.27 -8.43 13.21
CA ALA A 135 9.49 -7.91 14.56
C ALA A 135 10.19 -6.54 14.58
N ARG A 136 11.01 -6.23 13.56
CA ARG A 136 11.83 -5.00 13.47
C ARG A 136 11.23 -3.92 12.58
N THR A 137 10.18 -4.23 11.83
CA THR A 137 9.59 -3.34 10.83
C THR A 137 8.10 -3.14 11.09
N ARG A 138 7.51 -2.11 10.47
CA ARG A 138 6.07 -1.83 10.54
C ARG A 138 5.42 -2.08 9.18
N ARG A 139 4.08 -2.22 9.15
CA ARG A 139 3.36 -2.49 7.88
C ARG A 139 3.38 -1.28 6.96
N VAL A 140 2.72 -0.21 7.35
CA VAL A 140 2.50 0.97 6.50
C VAL A 140 2.77 2.30 7.21
N VAL A 141 2.67 2.37 8.55
CA VAL A 141 2.93 3.59 9.33
C VAL A 141 4.19 3.37 10.16
N PRO A 142 5.26 4.16 9.93
CA PRO A 142 6.48 4.03 10.72
C PRO A 142 6.17 4.15 12.21
N PHE A 143 6.77 3.29 13.02
CA PHE A 143 6.67 3.25 14.49
C PHE A 143 5.29 2.89 15.06
N VAL A 144 4.22 2.78 14.26
CA VAL A 144 2.86 2.51 14.73
C VAL A 144 2.32 1.18 14.20
N PHE A 145 2.13 1.05 12.88
CA PHE A 145 1.45 -0.10 12.27
C PHE A 145 2.12 -0.58 10.98
#